data_f5ddb5b6395fbbd3f5f59185c5577458
#
_entry.id   f5ddb5b6395fbbd3f5f59185c5577458
#
_cell.length_a   1.000
_cell.length_b   1.000
_cell.length_c   1.000
_cell.angle_alpha   90.00
_cell.angle_beta   90.00
_cell.angle_gamma   90.00
#
_symmetry.space_group_name_H-M   'P 1'
#
loop_
_entity.id
_entity.type
_entity.pdbx_description
1 polymer ?
#
loop_
_entity_poly.entity_id
_entity_poly.type
_entity_poly.pdbx_seq_one_letter_code
_entity_poly.pdbx_strand_id
1 'polypeptide(L)'
;MKKFLFISFISLSFIACGEKEKSVDDVIESGNLSEIRAKKSEITTEQNALQEKIEKLNTALEKLDTNKKRLLVTAETLKDTIFKHYVEVQGDVETDQNIIIYPEFNGILTDIYVKEGQEVKKGQQLAKIDDGGLSSQLAQMNNKLSLAKTTYERQERLWNQNIGSEIQYLEAKTNFEAQQNAVNQLQTQLSKTIVRAPFSGTIDEVITDQGQVVNPGQNQLFRLVN
;
A
#
# COMPACT_ATOMS: atom_id res chain seq x y z
N MET A 1 -65.76 96.40 -7.63
CA MET A 1 -65.53 97.60 -6.84
C MET A 1 -64.40 97.38 -5.92
N LYS A 2 -63.29 98.14 -6.17
CA LYS A 2 -62.57 98.96 -5.18
C LYS A 2 -62.08 98.18 -3.96
N LYS A 3 -60.84 98.21 -3.49
CA LYS A 3 -59.76 99.21 -3.48
C LYS A 3 -58.54 98.48 -2.85
N PHE A 4 -57.30 98.58 -3.36
CA PHE A 4 -56.19 99.42 -2.85
C PHE A 4 -55.85 99.25 -1.34
N LEU A 5 -54.65 98.85 -1.02
CA LEU A 5 -53.48 99.64 -0.53
C LEU A 5 -52.45 98.74 0.03
N PHE A 6 -51.23 98.66 -0.47
CA PHE A 6 -50.00 99.42 -0.21
C PHE A 6 -49.29 99.13 1.12
N ILE A 7 -47.99 98.87 0.97
CA ILE A 7 -46.86 99.14 1.89
C ILE A 7 -46.61 98.05 2.96
N SER A 8 -45.43 97.49 3.13
CA SER A 8 -44.10 98.03 3.27
C SER A 8 -43.09 96.91 3.40
N PHE A 9 -42.09 96.95 2.68
CA PHE A 9 -40.66 96.69 2.84
C PHE A 9 -40.18 96.51 4.29
N ILE A 10 -39.66 95.33 4.68
CA ILE A 10 -38.49 95.17 5.56
C ILE A 10 -37.77 93.91 5.18
N SER A 11 -36.58 94.15 4.63
CA SER A 11 -35.48 93.28 4.42
C SER A 11 -35.00 92.74 5.74
N LEU A 12 -34.91 91.40 5.89
CA LEU A 12 -34.07 90.81 6.90
C LEU A 12 -33.30 89.60 6.26
N SER A 13 -32.11 89.88 5.87
CA SER A 13 -31.20 88.92 5.37
C SER A 13 -30.83 87.90 6.48
N PHE A 14 -31.38 86.71 6.42
CA PHE A 14 -30.82 85.61 7.17
C PHE A 14 -29.80 84.95 6.30
N ILE A 15 -28.54 85.14 6.65
CA ILE A 15 -27.38 84.35 6.19
C ILE A 15 -27.56 82.98 6.81
N ALA A 16 -28.14 82.04 6.03
CA ALA A 16 -28.04 80.64 6.34
C ALA A 16 -26.69 80.20 5.89
N CYS A 17 -25.75 80.14 6.80
CA CYS A 17 -24.51 79.45 6.65
C CYS A 17 -24.84 77.95 6.66
N GLY A 18 -25.17 77.37 5.47
CA GLY A 18 -25.27 75.94 5.29
C GLY A 18 -23.82 75.37 5.32
N GLU A 19 -23.47 74.77 6.42
CA GLU A 19 -22.32 73.90 6.44
C GLU A 19 -22.48 72.89 5.30
N LYS A 20 -21.63 72.97 4.30
CA LYS A 20 -21.58 71.98 3.21
C LYS A 20 -21.21 70.68 3.88
N GLU A 21 -22.20 69.79 3.95
CA GLU A 21 -21.92 68.41 4.36
C GLU A 21 -20.76 67.90 3.52
N LYS A 22 -19.64 67.56 4.19
CA LYS A 22 -18.49 66.95 3.53
C LYS A 22 -18.92 65.65 2.84
N SER A 23 -18.57 65.53 1.59
CA SER A 23 -18.82 64.28 0.87
C SER A 23 -18.05 63.12 1.48
N VAL A 24 -18.42 61.91 1.20
CA VAL A 24 -17.72 60.72 1.69
C VAL A 24 -16.24 60.74 1.24
N ASP A 25 -16.03 61.18 0.01
CA ASP A 25 -14.70 61.23 -0.62
C ASP A 25 -13.83 62.29 0.06
N ASP A 26 -14.38 63.47 0.38
CA ASP A 26 -13.66 64.53 1.12
C ASP A 26 -13.23 64.07 2.52
N VAL A 27 -14.06 63.26 3.16
CA VAL A 27 -13.76 62.72 4.50
C VAL A 27 -12.69 61.63 4.42
N ILE A 28 -12.66 60.84 3.35
CA ILE A 28 -11.62 59.82 3.11
C ILE A 28 -10.30 60.50 2.80
N GLU A 29 -10.29 61.51 1.92
CA GLU A 29 -9.06 62.26 1.57
C GLU A 29 -8.44 62.99 2.75
N SER A 30 -9.26 63.41 3.74
CA SER A 30 -8.76 64.04 4.96
C SER A 30 -7.86 63.13 5.79
N GLY A 31 -7.92 61.83 5.64
CA GLY A 31 -7.16 60.83 6.38
C GLY A 31 -7.44 60.79 7.87
N ASN A 32 -8.42 61.55 8.35
CA ASN A 32 -8.77 61.65 9.76
C ASN A 32 -9.67 60.50 10.21
N LEU A 33 -9.13 59.58 10.97
CA LEU A 33 -9.82 58.37 11.42
C LEU A 33 -11.10 58.66 12.23
N SER A 34 -11.15 59.78 12.99
CA SER A 34 -12.30 60.15 13.78
C SER A 34 -13.44 60.67 12.91
N GLU A 35 -13.14 61.48 11.88
CA GLU A 35 -14.14 61.98 10.92
C GLU A 35 -14.69 60.84 10.05
N ILE A 36 -13.87 59.92 9.61
CA ILE A 36 -14.27 58.74 8.86
C ILE A 36 -15.25 57.86 9.69
N ARG A 37 -14.94 57.65 10.98
CA ARG A 37 -15.82 56.89 11.87
C ARG A 37 -17.16 57.59 12.12
N ALA A 38 -17.11 58.92 12.33
CA ALA A 38 -18.33 59.71 12.51
C ALA A 38 -19.26 59.64 11.24
N LYS A 39 -18.67 59.85 10.05
CA LYS A 39 -19.42 59.78 8.78
C LYS A 39 -19.97 58.39 8.51
N LYS A 40 -19.18 57.33 8.82
CA LYS A 40 -19.66 55.95 8.73
C LYS A 40 -20.85 55.71 9.67
N SER A 41 -20.81 56.20 10.90
CA SER A 41 -21.92 56.06 11.86
C SER A 41 -23.16 56.80 11.40
N GLU A 42 -23.01 58.00 10.84
CA GLU A 42 -24.11 58.81 10.25
C GLU A 42 -24.81 58.03 9.13
N ILE A 43 -24.04 57.57 8.12
CA ILE A 43 -24.56 56.79 6.99
C ILE A 43 -25.23 55.48 7.44
N THR A 44 -24.67 54.81 8.46
CA THR A 44 -25.28 53.60 9.02
C THR A 44 -26.63 53.91 9.69
N THR A 45 -26.74 55.06 10.35
CA THR A 45 -28.00 55.49 10.95
C THR A 45 -29.06 55.83 9.87
N GLU A 46 -28.64 56.52 8.79
CA GLU A 46 -29.51 56.80 7.65
C GLU A 46 -29.95 55.51 6.95
N GLN A 47 -29.04 54.56 6.76
CA GLN A 47 -29.34 53.25 6.19
C GLN A 47 -30.42 52.52 7.02
N ASN A 48 -30.25 52.50 8.33
CA ASN A 48 -31.24 51.87 9.22
C ASN A 48 -32.61 52.56 9.16
N ALA A 49 -32.61 53.91 9.11
CA ALA A 49 -33.85 54.68 8.96
C ALA A 49 -34.54 54.44 7.62
N LEU A 50 -33.78 54.31 6.52
CA LEU A 50 -34.30 53.93 5.20
C LEU A 50 -34.83 52.51 5.19
N GLN A 51 -34.15 51.58 5.83
CA GLN A 51 -34.56 50.19 5.96
C GLN A 51 -35.92 50.09 6.70
N GLU A 52 -36.07 50.85 7.78
CA GLU A 52 -37.34 50.92 8.53
C GLU A 52 -38.49 51.48 7.67
N LYS A 53 -38.19 52.48 6.82
CA LYS A 53 -39.20 53.03 5.87
C LYS A 53 -39.57 52.00 4.82
N ILE A 54 -38.57 51.24 4.28
CA ILE A 54 -38.83 50.17 3.32
C ILE A 54 -39.69 49.06 3.94
N GLU A 55 -39.42 48.70 5.19
CA GLU A 55 -40.23 47.69 5.90
C GLU A 55 -41.67 48.13 6.10
N LYS A 56 -41.89 49.42 6.47
CA LYS A 56 -43.25 50.01 6.56
C LYS A 56 -43.95 49.99 5.21
N LEU A 57 -43.26 50.35 4.11
CA LEU A 57 -43.80 50.31 2.76
C LEU A 57 -44.11 48.86 2.33
N ASN A 58 -43.23 47.92 2.58
CA ASN A 58 -43.46 46.51 2.28
C ASN A 58 -44.67 45.99 3.05
N THR A 59 -44.79 46.32 4.33
CA THR A 59 -45.96 45.94 5.15
C THR A 59 -47.25 46.55 4.61
N ALA A 60 -47.21 47.79 4.13
CA ALA A 60 -48.40 48.45 3.51
C ALA A 60 -48.71 47.81 2.16
N LEU A 61 -47.74 47.53 1.33
CA LEU A 61 -47.89 46.80 0.08
C LEU A 61 -48.50 45.41 0.31
N GLU A 62 -47.97 44.67 1.33
CA GLU A 62 -48.53 43.36 1.68
C GLU A 62 -50.04 43.40 2.06
N LYS A 63 -50.52 44.50 2.67
CA LYS A 63 -51.90 44.65 3.05
C LYS A 63 -52.83 45.09 1.88
N LEU A 64 -52.26 45.83 0.94
CA LEU A 64 -53.03 46.42 -0.19
C LEU A 64 -52.97 45.56 -1.46
N ASP A 65 -51.91 44.74 -1.60
CA ASP A 65 -51.78 43.88 -2.76
C ASP A 65 -52.61 42.59 -2.60
N THR A 66 -53.83 42.70 -3.14
CA THR A 66 -54.78 41.57 -3.21
C THR A 66 -54.40 40.53 -4.27
N ASN A 67 -53.39 40.81 -5.10
CA ASN A 67 -52.98 39.94 -6.21
C ASN A 67 -51.69 39.19 -5.92
N LYS A 68 -51.55 38.66 -4.69
CA LYS A 68 -50.38 37.87 -4.31
C LYS A 68 -50.26 36.62 -5.21
N LYS A 69 -49.31 36.62 -6.12
CA LYS A 69 -48.85 35.38 -6.78
C LYS A 69 -48.32 34.45 -5.69
N ARG A 70 -49.20 33.54 -5.23
CA ARG A 70 -48.72 32.45 -4.33
C ARG A 70 -47.78 31.57 -5.12
N LEU A 71 -46.55 31.54 -4.73
CA LEU A 71 -45.61 30.55 -5.24
C LEU A 71 -46.12 29.17 -4.83
N LEU A 72 -46.35 28.33 -5.83
CA LEU A 72 -46.64 26.93 -5.59
C LEU A 72 -45.39 26.31 -4.96
N VAL A 73 -45.52 25.88 -3.72
CA VAL A 73 -44.49 25.10 -3.03
C VAL A 73 -45.00 23.68 -2.89
N THR A 74 -44.20 22.74 -3.26
CA THR A 74 -44.46 21.33 -3.01
C THR A 74 -43.81 20.98 -1.67
N ALA A 75 -44.59 20.49 -0.73
CA ALA A 75 -44.08 19.96 0.52
C ALA A 75 -43.93 18.47 0.37
N GLU A 76 -42.74 17.98 0.54
CA GLU A 76 -42.42 16.55 0.57
C GLU A 76 -42.16 16.12 2.02
N THR A 77 -42.83 15.06 2.43
CA THR A 77 -42.64 14.51 3.77
C THR A 77 -41.33 13.71 3.76
N LEU A 78 -40.34 14.18 4.49
CA LEU A 78 -39.11 13.45 4.70
C LEU A 78 -39.41 12.19 5.52
N LYS A 79 -39.00 11.06 5.00
CA LYS A 79 -39.03 9.77 5.72
C LYS A 79 -37.63 9.46 6.21
N ASP A 80 -37.52 8.95 7.40
CA ASP A 80 -36.25 8.43 7.93
C ASP A 80 -35.77 7.34 7.01
N THR A 81 -34.56 7.50 6.49
CA THR A 81 -33.89 6.52 5.62
C THR A 81 -32.52 6.24 6.19
N ILE A 82 -32.21 4.94 6.28
CA ILE A 82 -30.85 4.53 6.66
C ILE A 82 -29.92 4.83 5.48
N PHE A 83 -29.09 5.84 5.67
CA PHE A 83 -28.03 6.14 4.72
C PHE A 83 -26.87 5.18 4.93
N LYS A 84 -26.68 4.25 3.98
CA LYS A 84 -25.53 3.35 3.99
C LYS A 84 -24.36 4.04 3.30
N HIS A 85 -23.40 4.45 4.07
CA HIS A 85 -22.13 4.95 3.57
C HIS A 85 -21.14 3.80 3.47
N TYR A 86 -20.68 3.52 2.27
CA TYR A 86 -19.62 2.54 2.03
C TYR A 86 -18.30 3.29 1.85
N VAL A 87 -17.28 2.85 2.56
CA VAL A 87 -15.91 3.29 2.32
C VAL A 87 -15.21 2.12 1.62
N GLU A 88 -14.82 2.35 0.38
CA GLU A 88 -13.99 1.42 -0.37
C GLU A 88 -12.53 1.73 -0.03
N VAL A 89 -11.86 0.76 0.58
CA VAL A 89 -10.45 0.86 0.92
C VAL A 89 -9.70 -0.13 0.05
N GLN A 90 -8.82 0.37 -0.78
CA GLN A 90 -7.89 -0.45 -1.54
C GLN A 90 -6.66 -0.73 -0.68
N GLY A 91 -6.27 -1.99 -0.57
CA GLY A 91 -5.08 -2.43 0.12
C GLY A 91 -4.43 -3.59 -0.61
N ASP A 92 -3.13 -3.66 -0.54
CA ASP A 92 -2.37 -4.80 -1.05
C ASP A 92 -2.16 -5.80 0.09
N VAL A 93 -2.32 -7.09 -0.23
CA VAL A 93 -2.04 -8.18 0.71
C VAL A 93 -0.65 -8.70 0.40
N GLU A 94 0.28 -8.45 1.31
CA GLU A 94 1.63 -8.98 1.21
C GLU A 94 1.81 -10.14 2.19
N THR A 95 2.61 -11.13 1.79
CA THR A 95 2.98 -12.24 2.66
C THR A 95 4.39 -12.03 3.21
N ASP A 96 4.62 -12.42 4.47
CA ASP A 96 5.94 -12.30 5.11
C ASP A 96 6.99 -13.22 4.48
N GLN A 97 6.56 -14.30 3.82
CA GLN A 97 7.42 -15.29 3.18
C GLN A 97 7.05 -15.45 1.70
N ASN A 98 7.72 -14.67 0.87
CA ASN A 98 7.65 -14.78 -0.59
C ASN A 98 9.07 -14.94 -1.11
N ILE A 99 9.39 -16.14 -1.59
CA ILE A 99 10.72 -16.44 -2.11
C ILE A 99 10.69 -17.07 -3.49
N ILE A 100 11.75 -16.84 -4.24
CA ILE A 100 12.01 -17.52 -5.49
C ILE A 100 13.00 -18.65 -5.21
N ILE A 101 12.65 -19.85 -5.66
CA ILE A 101 13.45 -21.06 -5.52
C ILE A 101 14.33 -21.19 -6.78
N TYR A 102 15.64 -21.31 -6.55
CA TYR A 102 16.65 -21.52 -7.57
C TYR A 102 17.17 -22.96 -7.54
N PRO A 103 17.67 -23.50 -8.65
CA PRO A 103 18.36 -24.79 -8.65
C PRO A 103 19.70 -24.67 -7.89
N GLU A 104 20.08 -25.72 -7.20
CA GLU A 104 21.42 -25.84 -6.56
C GLU A 104 22.40 -26.65 -7.43
N PHE A 105 21.91 -27.26 -8.51
CA PHE A 105 22.70 -28.07 -9.45
C PHE A 105 22.41 -27.63 -10.88
N ASN A 106 23.40 -27.73 -11.75
CA ASN A 106 23.24 -27.47 -13.18
C ASN A 106 22.85 -28.73 -13.93
N GLY A 107 21.89 -28.63 -14.81
CA GLY A 107 21.42 -29.78 -15.60
C GLY A 107 20.10 -29.51 -16.32
N ILE A 108 19.51 -30.54 -16.86
CA ILE A 108 18.18 -30.47 -17.48
C ILE A 108 17.13 -30.76 -16.41
N LEU A 109 16.08 -29.95 -16.36
CA LEU A 109 14.92 -30.16 -15.49
C LEU A 109 14.09 -31.34 -16.02
N THR A 110 14.27 -32.53 -15.44
CA THR A 110 13.63 -33.76 -15.96
C THR A 110 12.17 -33.85 -15.57
N ASP A 111 11.82 -33.51 -14.35
CA ASP A 111 10.47 -33.66 -13.83
C ASP A 111 10.07 -32.48 -12.96
N ILE A 112 8.82 -32.05 -13.09
CA ILE A 112 8.15 -31.09 -12.20
C ILE A 112 6.96 -31.81 -11.56
N TYR A 113 6.92 -31.83 -10.22
CA TYR A 113 5.92 -32.59 -9.44
C TYR A 113 4.81 -31.71 -8.86
N VAL A 114 4.86 -30.41 -9.08
CA VAL A 114 3.94 -29.43 -8.53
C VAL A 114 3.35 -28.54 -9.62
N LYS A 115 2.21 -27.93 -9.31
CA LYS A 115 1.50 -26.99 -10.18
C LYS A 115 1.27 -25.66 -9.45
N GLU A 116 1.00 -24.62 -10.22
CA GLU A 116 0.55 -23.34 -9.68
C GLU A 116 -0.72 -23.49 -8.83
N GLY A 117 -0.78 -22.78 -7.72
CA GLY A 117 -1.87 -22.88 -6.75
C GLY A 117 -1.81 -24.10 -5.82
N GLN A 118 -0.78 -24.97 -5.94
CA GLN A 118 -0.66 -26.17 -5.11
C GLN A 118 -0.02 -25.88 -3.77
N GLU A 119 -0.63 -26.35 -2.69
CA GLU A 119 -0.02 -26.36 -1.35
C GLU A 119 1.08 -27.40 -1.25
N VAL A 120 2.21 -27.03 -0.68
CA VAL A 120 3.38 -27.89 -0.45
C VAL A 120 3.86 -27.81 0.99
N LYS A 121 4.43 -28.91 1.47
CA LYS A 121 5.01 -29.01 2.81
C LYS A 121 6.53 -28.78 2.75
N LYS A 122 7.10 -28.27 3.85
CA LYS A 122 8.55 -28.15 4.01
C LYS A 122 9.24 -29.48 3.71
N GLY A 123 10.26 -29.45 2.83
CA GLY A 123 11.04 -30.61 2.39
C GLY A 123 10.38 -31.40 1.25
N GLN A 124 9.15 -31.06 0.85
CA GLN A 124 8.49 -31.72 -0.30
C GLN A 124 9.30 -31.50 -1.58
N GLN A 125 9.41 -32.55 -2.39
CA GLN A 125 10.07 -32.50 -3.68
C GLN A 125 9.19 -31.73 -4.67
N LEU A 126 9.76 -30.69 -5.28
CA LEU A 126 9.10 -29.84 -6.26
C LEU A 126 9.48 -30.23 -7.69
N ALA A 127 10.76 -30.51 -7.88
CA ALA A 127 11.29 -30.88 -9.20
C ALA A 127 12.54 -31.75 -9.07
N LYS A 128 12.93 -32.35 -10.19
CA LYS A 128 14.16 -33.13 -10.31
C LYS A 128 14.95 -32.64 -11.52
N ILE A 129 16.26 -32.51 -11.29
CA ILE A 129 17.24 -32.15 -12.31
C ILE A 129 17.99 -33.43 -12.69
N ASP A 130 18.39 -33.57 -13.94
CA ASP A 130 19.24 -34.68 -14.40
C ASP A 130 20.54 -34.71 -13.58
N ASP A 131 20.85 -35.87 -13.04
CA ASP A 131 22.01 -36.04 -12.16
C ASP A 131 23.33 -36.19 -12.91
N GLY A 132 23.30 -36.22 -14.25
CA GLY A 132 24.52 -36.38 -15.06
C GLY A 132 25.31 -37.66 -14.76
N GLY A 133 24.65 -38.69 -14.23
CA GLY A 133 25.30 -39.97 -13.88
C GLY A 133 25.86 -40.06 -12.46
N LEU A 134 25.61 -39.07 -11.59
CA LEU A 134 26.00 -39.08 -10.18
C LEU A 134 25.44 -40.30 -9.43
N SER A 135 24.25 -40.75 -9.73
CA SER A 135 23.63 -41.94 -9.14
C SER A 135 24.43 -43.20 -9.46
N SER A 136 24.91 -43.35 -10.69
CA SER A 136 25.75 -44.48 -11.10
C SER A 136 27.13 -44.43 -10.42
N GLN A 137 27.71 -43.23 -10.31
CA GLN A 137 28.96 -43.01 -9.61
C GLN A 137 28.82 -43.32 -8.11
N LEU A 138 27.72 -42.92 -7.49
CA LEU A 138 27.40 -43.23 -6.09
C LEU A 138 27.30 -44.76 -5.88
N ALA A 139 26.66 -45.48 -6.79
CA ALA A 139 26.57 -46.95 -6.73
C ALA A 139 27.95 -47.61 -6.77
N GLN A 140 28.86 -47.13 -7.64
CA GLN A 140 30.23 -47.62 -7.69
C GLN A 140 30.99 -47.35 -6.38
N MET A 141 30.84 -46.13 -5.81
CA MET A 141 31.50 -45.76 -4.55
C MET A 141 30.96 -46.54 -3.36
N ASN A 142 29.65 -46.85 -3.35
CA ASN A 142 29.05 -47.72 -2.33
C ASN A 142 29.63 -49.13 -2.36
N ASN A 143 29.94 -49.70 -3.54
CA ASN A 143 30.60 -50.99 -3.66
C ASN A 143 32.03 -50.93 -3.07
N LYS A 144 32.81 -49.87 -3.35
CA LYS A 144 34.14 -49.65 -2.76
C LYS A 144 34.06 -49.47 -1.26
N LEU A 145 33.10 -48.73 -0.78
CA LEU A 145 32.86 -48.53 0.66
C LEU A 145 32.54 -49.87 1.34
N SER A 146 31.69 -50.70 0.74
CA SER A 146 31.32 -52.04 1.27
C SER A 146 32.56 -52.94 1.41
N LEU A 147 33.45 -52.93 0.41
CA LEU A 147 34.71 -53.68 0.47
C LEU A 147 35.62 -53.14 1.57
N ALA A 148 35.79 -51.80 1.63
CA ALA A 148 36.65 -51.17 2.64
C ALA A 148 36.10 -51.42 4.06
N LYS A 149 34.77 -51.35 4.25
CA LYS A 149 34.08 -51.66 5.50
C LYS A 149 34.34 -53.10 5.94
N THR A 150 34.18 -54.08 5.05
CA THR A 150 34.39 -55.49 5.34
C THR A 150 35.84 -55.75 5.70
N THR A 151 36.78 -55.08 5.04
CA THR A 151 38.23 -55.19 5.31
C THR A 151 38.55 -54.59 6.68
N TYR A 152 38.05 -53.39 6.97
CA TYR A 152 38.21 -52.74 8.27
C TYR A 152 37.65 -53.60 9.40
N GLU A 153 36.41 -54.07 9.31
CA GLU A 153 35.78 -54.93 10.33
C GLU A 153 36.53 -56.24 10.56
N ARG A 154 37.17 -56.78 9.51
CA ARG A 154 38.06 -57.96 9.63
C ARG A 154 39.34 -57.64 10.39
N GLN A 155 40.02 -56.55 10.03
CA GLN A 155 41.26 -56.13 10.70
C GLN A 155 40.99 -55.71 12.15
N GLU A 156 39.87 -55.07 12.43
CA GLU A 156 39.44 -54.71 13.79
C GLU A 156 39.22 -55.95 14.68
N ARG A 157 38.56 -56.99 14.13
CA ARG A 157 38.40 -58.26 14.89
C ARG A 157 39.71 -58.96 15.17
N LEU A 158 40.65 -59.00 14.19
CA LEU A 158 41.97 -59.56 14.38
C LEU A 158 42.81 -58.77 15.40
N TRP A 159 42.80 -57.46 15.30
CA TRP A 159 43.43 -56.54 16.25
C TRP A 159 42.96 -56.74 17.68
N ASN A 160 41.63 -56.82 17.85
CA ASN A 160 41.00 -57.05 19.18
C ASN A 160 41.36 -58.43 19.77
N GLN A 161 41.79 -59.35 18.95
CA GLN A 161 42.37 -60.69 19.36
C GLN A 161 43.89 -60.69 19.50
N ASN A 162 44.52 -59.50 19.42
CA ASN A 162 45.99 -59.34 19.40
C ASN A 162 46.63 -60.06 18.22
N ILE A 163 45.96 -60.20 17.09
CA ILE A 163 46.45 -60.83 15.87
C ILE A 163 46.70 -59.76 14.80
N GLY A 164 47.86 -59.66 14.25
CA GLY A 164 48.18 -58.70 13.17
C GLY A 164 48.94 -57.48 13.63
N SER A 165 49.11 -56.53 12.72
CA SER A 165 49.89 -55.30 12.95
C SER A 165 48.92 -54.12 13.15
N GLU A 166 49.24 -53.23 14.10
CA GLU A 166 48.52 -51.97 14.29
C GLU A 166 48.42 -51.14 13.00
N ILE A 167 49.47 -51.13 12.21
CA ILE A 167 49.57 -50.44 10.93
C ILE A 167 48.46 -50.94 9.98
N GLN A 168 48.32 -52.30 9.87
CA GLN A 168 47.23 -52.86 9.02
C GLN A 168 45.83 -52.50 9.45
N TYR A 169 45.59 -52.42 10.76
CA TYR A 169 44.34 -51.98 11.31
C TYR A 169 44.10 -50.50 10.99
N LEU A 170 45.10 -49.63 11.24
CA LEU A 170 44.99 -48.19 10.97
C LEU A 170 44.83 -47.89 9.47
N GLU A 171 45.54 -48.61 8.59
CA GLU A 171 45.39 -48.50 7.13
C GLU A 171 43.96 -48.87 6.69
N ALA A 172 43.42 -49.99 7.19
CA ALA A 172 42.09 -50.44 6.87
C ALA A 172 41.02 -49.44 7.37
N LYS A 173 41.21 -48.90 8.59
CA LYS A 173 40.35 -47.90 9.18
C LYS A 173 40.35 -46.60 8.35
N THR A 174 41.53 -46.09 8.06
CA THR A 174 41.69 -44.84 7.28
C THR A 174 41.10 -44.97 5.89
N ASN A 175 41.29 -46.13 5.22
CA ASN A 175 40.69 -46.38 3.91
C ASN A 175 39.16 -46.46 3.98
N PHE A 176 38.58 -47.10 5.01
CA PHE A 176 37.15 -47.13 5.22
C PHE A 176 36.58 -45.73 5.41
N GLU A 177 37.20 -44.91 6.29
CA GLU A 177 36.80 -43.52 6.56
C GLU A 177 36.90 -42.66 5.29
N ALA A 178 37.92 -42.82 4.49
CA ALA A 178 38.10 -42.12 3.22
C ALA A 178 36.99 -42.45 2.23
N GLN A 179 36.63 -43.75 2.06
CA GLN A 179 35.53 -44.15 1.17
C GLN A 179 34.20 -43.68 1.69
N GLN A 180 33.97 -43.69 3.02
CA GLN A 180 32.74 -43.15 3.64
C GLN A 180 32.57 -41.67 3.33
N ASN A 181 33.64 -40.87 3.48
CA ASN A 181 33.63 -39.44 3.17
C ASN A 181 33.35 -39.17 1.69
N ALA A 182 33.93 -39.99 0.78
CA ALA A 182 33.67 -39.87 -0.65
C ALA A 182 32.19 -40.18 -1.01
N VAL A 183 31.61 -41.21 -0.37
CA VAL A 183 30.17 -41.51 -0.53
C VAL A 183 29.29 -40.36 -0.02
N ASN A 184 29.58 -39.83 1.17
CA ASN A 184 28.84 -38.69 1.75
C ASN A 184 28.90 -37.44 0.83
N GLN A 185 30.06 -37.17 0.23
CA GLN A 185 30.24 -36.08 -0.72
C GLN A 185 29.32 -36.25 -1.96
N LEU A 186 29.32 -37.44 -2.56
CA LEU A 186 28.47 -37.74 -3.71
C LEU A 186 26.98 -37.71 -3.36
N GLN A 187 26.61 -38.19 -2.17
CA GLN A 187 25.23 -38.10 -1.69
C GLN A 187 24.77 -36.63 -1.55
N THR A 188 25.65 -35.77 -1.02
CA THR A 188 25.37 -34.32 -0.92
C THR A 188 25.22 -33.70 -2.29
N GLN A 189 26.04 -34.04 -3.27
CA GLN A 189 25.89 -33.55 -4.65
C GLN A 189 24.61 -34.05 -5.28
N LEU A 190 24.29 -35.34 -5.11
CA LEU A 190 23.03 -35.91 -5.63
C LEU A 190 21.78 -35.29 -4.98
N SER A 191 21.83 -34.97 -3.69
CA SER A 191 20.73 -34.32 -3.01
C SER A 191 20.40 -32.95 -3.61
N LYS A 192 21.35 -32.22 -4.20
CA LYS A 192 21.17 -30.92 -4.86
C LYS A 192 20.49 -31.03 -6.22
N THR A 193 20.41 -32.23 -6.80
CA THR A 193 19.61 -32.46 -8.05
C THR A 193 18.11 -32.48 -7.78
N ILE A 194 17.70 -32.58 -6.53
CA ILE A 194 16.30 -32.60 -6.11
C ILE A 194 15.95 -31.26 -5.51
N VAL A 195 15.10 -30.51 -6.20
CA VAL A 195 14.60 -29.23 -5.71
C VAL A 195 13.50 -29.46 -4.68
N ARG A 196 13.63 -28.89 -3.48
CA ARG A 196 12.70 -29.06 -2.35
C ARG A 196 12.19 -27.73 -1.83
N ALA A 197 10.97 -27.75 -1.27
CA ALA A 197 10.38 -26.60 -0.60
C ALA A 197 11.11 -26.30 0.73
N PRO A 198 11.62 -25.08 0.96
CA PRO A 198 12.31 -24.71 2.20
C PRO A 198 11.37 -24.51 3.38
N PHE A 199 10.11 -24.17 3.12
CA PHE A 199 9.01 -24.05 4.10
C PHE A 199 7.71 -24.54 3.49
N SER A 200 6.66 -24.63 4.30
CA SER A 200 5.32 -24.99 3.83
C SER A 200 4.59 -23.74 3.33
N GLY A 201 3.93 -23.83 2.19
CA GLY A 201 3.24 -22.72 1.55
C GLY A 201 2.57 -23.14 0.25
N THR A 202 2.22 -22.18 -0.59
CA THR A 202 1.58 -22.40 -1.89
C THR A 202 2.54 -22.02 -3.02
N ILE A 203 2.59 -22.81 -4.06
CA ILE A 203 3.31 -22.46 -5.29
C ILE A 203 2.49 -21.40 -6.02
N ASP A 204 3.01 -20.18 -6.04
CA ASP A 204 2.37 -19.06 -6.73
C ASP A 204 2.57 -19.14 -8.24
N GLU A 205 3.80 -19.48 -8.66
CA GLU A 205 4.17 -19.51 -10.08
C GLU A 205 5.21 -20.60 -10.35
N VAL A 206 5.06 -21.29 -11.48
CA VAL A 206 6.05 -22.21 -12.04
C VAL A 206 6.73 -21.51 -13.22
N ILE A 207 7.96 -21.01 -13.01
CA ILE A 207 8.65 -20.09 -13.92
C ILE A 207 9.39 -20.84 -15.04
N THR A 208 9.91 -22.02 -14.73
CA THR A 208 10.75 -22.81 -15.67
C THR A 208 10.03 -24.08 -16.07
N ASP A 209 10.00 -24.38 -17.38
CA ASP A 209 9.37 -25.56 -17.93
C ASP A 209 10.26 -26.81 -17.84
N GLN A 210 9.60 -27.99 -17.82
CA GLN A 210 10.27 -29.27 -17.93
C GLN A 210 11.05 -29.37 -19.25
N GLY A 211 12.27 -29.92 -19.19
CA GLY A 211 13.18 -30.06 -20.33
C GLY A 211 14.14 -28.88 -20.54
N GLN A 212 14.00 -27.79 -19.78
CA GLN A 212 14.93 -26.66 -19.86
C GLN A 212 16.23 -26.94 -19.13
N VAL A 213 17.32 -26.36 -19.62
CA VAL A 213 18.62 -26.35 -18.94
C VAL A 213 18.61 -25.29 -17.87
N VAL A 214 18.94 -25.68 -16.66
CA VAL A 214 18.96 -24.78 -15.49
C VAL A 214 20.35 -24.68 -14.89
N ASN A 215 20.69 -23.49 -14.39
CA ASN A 215 21.96 -23.18 -13.75
C ASN A 215 21.74 -22.52 -12.39
N PRO A 216 22.54 -22.84 -11.37
CA PRO A 216 22.47 -22.24 -10.05
C PRO A 216 22.56 -20.72 -10.09
N GLY A 217 21.61 -20.04 -9.41
CA GLY A 217 21.58 -18.59 -9.28
C GLY A 217 21.19 -17.80 -10.52
N GLN A 218 20.94 -18.44 -11.66
CA GLN A 218 20.52 -17.77 -12.90
C GLN A 218 19.06 -18.04 -13.25
N ASN A 219 18.62 -19.28 -13.16
CA ASN A 219 17.26 -19.67 -13.53
C ASN A 219 16.37 -19.71 -12.29
N GLN A 220 15.27 -18.99 -12.34
CA GLN A 220 14.20 -19.04 -11.34
C GLN A 220 13.32 -20.25 -11.64
N LEU A 221 13.06 -21.11 -10.67
CA LEU A 221 12.24 -22.31 -10.88
C LEU A 221 10.80 -22.11 -10.42
N PHE A 222 10.60 -21.71 -9.17
CA PHE A 222 9.31 -21.60 -8.54
C PHE A 222 9.25 -20.34 -7.66
N ARG A 223 8.05 -19.75 -7.56
CA ARG A 223 7.73 -18.79 -6.51
C ARG A 223 6.91 -19.48 -5.44
N LEU A 224 7.38 -19.44 -4.20
CA LEU A 224 6.71 -20.04 -3.04
C LEU A 224 6.30 -18.95 -2.07
N VAL A 225 5.03 -18.96 -1.70
CA VAL A 225 4.41 -17.98 -0.78
C VAL A 225 3.73 -18.71 0.39
N ASN A 226 3.72 -18.07 1.55
CA ASN A 226 3.02 -18.60 2.75
C ASN A 226 2.00 -17.59 3.26
#